data_7d3912bc6d3c74fdd6a0f9f112c7a541
#
_entry.id   7d3912bc6d3c74fdd6a0f9f112c7a541
#
_cell.length_a   1.000
_cell.length_b   1.000
_cell.length_c   1.000
_cell.angle_alpha   90.00
_cell.angle_beta   90.00
_cell.angle_gamma   90.00
#
_symmetry.space_group_name_H-M   'P 1'
#
loop_
_entity.id
_entity.type
_entity.pdbx_description
1 polymer ?
#
loop_
_entity_poly.entity_id
_entity_poly.type
_entity_poly.pdbx_seq_one_letter_code
_entity_poly.pdbx_strand_id
1 'polypeptide(L)'
;MAVVIGSIGELLVEFVCTEKDGGNLKAAPYIGPFPSGAPGIFIDQAARVAHAFGGRAVFAGAVGEDAFGRVILNRLRADGVDPGLIRVIKGVPTGSAHVSYNSDGSRDFVFNIAQSAAAHLPALADITAGFLAAGITVLHISGSMLGDPAMRATGLALCETLAAQGVAISIDPNIRHELITDTGYLDTLHRIIAMATFVLPSDADADLLFPGDDFATWSARLLQGAAQVVVLKRGDQGCIGRDHSQTLGLPAHPVTVIDPTGAGDCFCATFVTLKAAGHSLADALARANAAGALAVQHLGPMEGNACLAEIDQLKG
;
A
#
# COMPACT_ATOMS: atom_id res chain seq x y z
N MET A 1 3.94 -21.92 9.21
CA MET A 1 4.67 -20.79 9.83
C MET A 1 3.68 -19.65 10.06
N ALA A 2 3.87 -18.83 11.07
CA ALA A 2 3.03 -17.65 11.25
C ALA A 2 3.25 -16.66 10.10
N VAL A 3 2.19 -16.00 9.64
CA VAL A 3 2.27 -14.96 8.62
C VAL A 3 2.87 -13.70 9.24
N VAL A 4 3.97 -13.19 8.69
CA VAL A 4 4.57 -11.93 9.12
C VAL A 4 4.77 -11.05 7.88
N ILE A 5 4.05 -9.94 7.83
CA ILE A 5 4.08 -9.00 6.70
C ILE A 5 5.00 -7.85 7.04
N GLY A 6 5.95 -7.56 6.16
CA GLY A 6 6.82 -6.38 6.22
C GLY A 6 6.44 -5.36 5.17
N SER A 7 6.55 -4.07 5.48
CA SER A 7 6.49 -2.99 4.51
C SER A 7 7.41 -1.83 4.92
N ILE A 8 7.80 -1.03 3.95
CA ILE A 8 8.64 0.17 4.14
C ILE A 8 8.06 1.34 3.35
N GLY A 9 8.35 2.54 3.77
CA GLY A 9 8.03 3.73 2.99
C GLY A 9 7.61 4.93 3.83
N GLU A 10 6.90 5.83 3.18
CA GLU A 10 6.41 7.05 3.77
C GLU A 10 5.29 6.81 4.78
N LEU A 11 5.36 7.51 5.90
CA LEU A 11 4.29 7.73 6.86
C LEU A 11 3.97 9.22 6.91
N LEU A 12 2.73 9.57 6.74
CA LEU A 12 2.28 10.95 6.75
C LEU A 12 0.90 11.11 7.38
N VAL A 13 0.50 12.34 7.67
CA VAL A 13 -0.89 12.66 7.98
C VAL A 13 -1.56 13.30 6.78
N GLU A 14 -2.84 13.03 6.63
CA GLU A 14 -3.66 13.62 5.57
C GLU A 14 -4.70 14.57 6.13
N PHE A 15 -4.89 15.67 5.42
CA PHE A 15 -5.92 16.67 5.67
C PHE A 15 -6.81 16.74 4.45
N VAL A 16 -8.11 16.53 4.66
CA VAL A 16 -9.13 16.54 3.61
C VAL A 16 -9.84 17.88 3.61
N CYS A 17 -9.78 18.61 2.49
CA CYS A 17 -10.53 19.84 2.32
C CYS A 17 -12.03 19.52 2.27
N THR A 18 -12.83 20.29 3.01
CA THR A 18 -14.29 20.10 3.03
C THR A 18 -15.00 20.76 1.85
N GLU A 19 -14.29 21.64 1.12
CA GLU A 19 -14.81 22.30 -0.09
C GLU A 19 -14.30 21.60 -1.33
N LYS A 20 -15.20 21.38 -2.27
CA LYS A 20 -14.87 20.84 -3.60
C LYS A 20 -14.39 21.96 -4.54
N ASP A 21 -13.75 21.52 -5.63
CA ASP A 21 -13.34 22.40 -6.75
C ASP A 21 -12.39 23.53 -6.33
N GLY A 22 -11.10 23.19 -6.30
CA GLY A 22 -10.03 24.15 -6.01
C GLY A 22 -9.86 24.50 -4.55
N GLY A 23 -10.27 23.64 -3.61
CA GLY A 23 -10.11 23.87 -2.17
C GLY A 23 -8.68 24.13 -1.74
N ASN A 24 -7.66 23.52 -2.39
CA ASN A 24 -6.24 23.79 -2.11
C ASN A 24 -5.74 25.17 -2.60
N LEU A 25 -6.52 25.89 -3.40
CA LEU A 25 -6.15 27.18 -4.00
C LEU A 25 -6.76 28.39 -3.26
N LYS A 26 -7.52 28.17 -2.20
CA LYS A 26 -8.18 29.22 -1.42
C LYS A 26 -8.22 28.86 0.06
N ALA A 27 -8.55 29.84 0.92
CA ALA A 27 -8.81 29.56 2.33
C ALA A 27 -10.08 28.69 2.45
N ALA A 28 -9.92 27.50 2.99
CA ALA A 28 -10.98 26.51 3.17
C ALA A 28 -10.77 25.71 4.47
N PRO A 29 -11.83 25.15 5.07
CA PRO A 29 -11.69 24.24 6.20
C PRO A 29 -11.14 22.88 5.77
N TYR A 30 -10.34 22.27 6.65
CA TYR A 30 -9.83 20.89 6.49
C TYR A 30 -10.21 20.02 7.68
N ILE A 31 -10.45 18.75 7.42
CA ILE A 31 -10.63 17.72 8.44
C ILE A 31 -9.36 16.86 8.48
N GLY A 32 -8.91 16.52 9.66
CA GLY A 32 -7.70 15.75 9.94
C GLY A 32 -7.09 16.17 11.27
N PRO A 33 -5.89 15.68 11.63
CA PRO A 33 -5.01 14.83 10.84
C PRO A 33 -5.45 13.36 10.81
N PHE A 34 -5.55 12.77 9.63
CA PHE A 34 -5.74 11.33 9.47
C PHE A 34 -4.39 10.64 9.25
N PRO A 35 -4.08 9.51 9.90
CA PRO A 35 -2.92 8.68 9.54
C PRO A 35 -3.01 8.23 8.07
N SER A 36 -1.91 8.34 7.32
CA SER A 36 -1.88 8.07 5.88
C SER A 36 -0.47 7.69 5.40
N GLY A 37 -0.33 7.61 4.09
CA GLY A 37 0.81 7.06 3.35
C GLY A 37 0.47 5.66 2.85
N ALA A 38 0.56 5.42 1.53
CA ALA A 38 0.15 4.15 0.96
C ALA A 38 0.76 2.92 1.67
N PRO A 39 2.10 2.87 1.94
CA PRO A 39 2.68 1.77 2.70
C PRO A 39 2.21 1.73 4.17
N GLY A 40 1.85 2.87 4.75
CA GLY A 40 1.27 2.96 6.10
C GLY A 40 -0.14 2.38 6.16
N ILE A 41 -1.00 2.72 5.19
CA ILE A 41 -2.36 2.16 5.06
C ILE A 41 -2.30 0.65 4.85
N PHE A 42 -1.42 0.21 3.94
CA PHE A 42 -1.20 -1.21 3.67
C PHE A 42 -0.83 -1.97 4.94
N ILE A 43 0.17 -1.50 5.70
CA ILE A 43 0.66 -2.28 6.85
C ILE A 43 -0.34 -2.31 8.00
N ASP A 44 -1.11 -1.23 8.21
CA ASP A 44 -2.20 -1.16 9.17
C ASP A 44 -3.29 -2.19 8.86
N GLN A 45 -3.76 -2.22 7.62
CA GLN A 45 -4.73 -3.22 7.15
C GLN A 45 -4.17 -4.64 7.23
N ALA A 46 -2.90 -4.85 6.85
CA ALA A 46 -2.26 -6.17 6.93
C ALA A 46 -2.18 -6.69 8.37
N ALA A 47 -1.90 -5.82 9.35
CA ALA A 47 -1.87 -6.18 10.75
C ALA A 47 -3.24 -6.68 11.25
N ARG A 48 -4.31 -5.95 10.91
CA ARG A 48 -5.70 -6.31 11.28
C ARG A 48 -6.12 -7.67 10.71
N VAL A 49 -5.73 -7.95 9.45
CA VAL A 49 -6.04 -9.24 8.82
C VAL A 49 -5.15 -10.36 9.37
N ALA A 50 -3.83 -10.11 9.54
CA ALA A 50 -2.88 -11.10 10.02
C ALA A 50 -3.21 -11.59 11.44
N HIS A 51 -3.77 -10.72 12.28
CA HIS A 51 -4.19 -11.06 13.65
C HIS A 51 -5.10 -12.30 13.71
N ALA A 52 -5.99 -12.49 12.73
CA ALA A 52 -6.88 -13.64 12.67
C ALA A 52 -6.14 -14.99 12.53
N PHE A 53 -4.88 -14.97 12.11
CA PHE A 53 -4.02 -16.15 11.90
C PHE A 53 -2.88 -16.22 12.91
N GLY A 54 -2.91 -15.41 13.98
CA GLY A 54 -1.79 -15.27 14.90
C GLY A 54 -0.53 -14.68 14.25
N GLY A 55 -0.72 -13.99 13.12
CA GLY A 55 0.32 -13.32 12.37
C GLY A 55 0.65 -11.93 12.92
N ARG A 56 1.62 -11.27 12.29
CA ARG A 56 2.12 -9.94 12.68
C ARG A 56 2.41 -9.07 11.47
N ALA A 57 2.51 -7.76 11.69
CA ALA A 57 2.95 -6.79 10.70
C ALA A 57 4.08 -5.93 11.27
N VAL A 58 5.12 -5.67 10.47
CA VAL A 58 6.31 -4.90 10.86
C VAL A 58 6.54 -3.81 9.83
N PHE A 59 6.78 -2.60 10.29
CA PHE A 59 6.98 -1.46 9.39
C PHE A 59 8.31 -0.75 9.64
N ALA A 60 9.02 -0.41 8.56
CA ALA A 60 10.20 0.44 8.61
C ALA A 60 9.96 1.77 7.89
N GLY A 61 10.17 2.86 8.61
CA GLY A 61 9.96 4.22 8.10
C GLY A 61 10.36 5.26 9.12
N ALA A 62 9.85 6.49 8.99
CA ALA A 62 10.10 7.52 9.99
C ALA A 62 8.94 8.51 10.13
N VAL A 63 8.84 9.08 11.33
CA VAL A 63 7.95 10.19 11.68
C VAL A 63 8.73 11.28 12.40
N GLY A 64 8.22 12.49 12.45
CA GLY A 64 8.78 13.57 13.27
C GLY A 64 8.49 13.39 14.77
N GLU A 65 9.29 14.04 15.62
CA GLU A 65 9.03 14.16 17.06
C GLU A 65 7.96 15.25 17.32
N ASP A 66 6.78 15.07 16.73
CA ASP A 66 5.68 16.06 16.80
C ASP A 66 4.32 15.39 17.07
N ALA A 67 3.25 16.21 17.07
CA ALA A 67 1.90 15.71 17.33
C ALA A 67 1.43 14.74 16.22
N PHE A 68 1.79 14.99 14.98
CA PHE A 68 1.39 14.18 13.83
C PHE A 68 2.08 12.81 13.85
N GLY A 69 3.38 12.76 14.18
CA GLY A 69 4.08 11.50 14.38
C GLY A 69 3.46 10.65 15.48
N ARG A 70 2.98 11.28 16.56
CA ARG A 70 2.24 10.58 17.63
C ARG A 70 0.91 10.02 17.15
N VAL A 71 0.16 10.76 16.32
CA VAL A 71 -1.11 10.28 15.73
C VAL A 71 -0.88 8.99 14.96
N ILE A 72 0.12 8.97 14.07
CA ILE A 72 0.46 7.80 13.24
C ILE A 72 0.90 6.63 14.13
N LEU A 73 1.86 6.85 15.03
CA LEU A 73 2.39 5.78 15.89
C LEU A 73 1.33 5.18 16.80
N ASN A 74 0.42 6.00 17.32
CA ASN A 74 -0.67 5.51 18.17
C ASN A 74 -1.64 4.63 17.36
N ARG A 75 -1.98 5.03 16.13
CA ARG A 75 -2.82 4.24 15.24
C ARG A 75 -2.18 2.90 14.93
N LEU A 76 -0.95 2.89 14.42
CA LEU A 76 -0.26 1.66 14.04
C LEU A 76 -0.10 0.69 15.22
N ARG A 77 0.23 1.20 16.43
CA ARG A 77 0.32 0.36 17.63
C ARG A 77 -1.03 -0.21 18.06
N ALA A 78 -2.09 0.59 18.00
CA ALA A 78 -3.43 0.14 18.37
C ALA A 78 -3.91 -1.00 17.48
N ASP A 79 -3.51 -1.01 16.22
CA ASP A 79 -3.90 -2.00 15.22
C ASP A 79 -2.90 -3.17 15.10
N GLY A 80 -1.88 -3.20 15.96
CA GLY A 80 -0.97 -4.35 16.09
C GLY A 80 0.24 -4.34 15.16
N VAL A 81 0.57 -3.19 14.54
CA VAL A 81 1.83 -3.03 13.80
C VAL A 81 2.99 -2.89 14.77
N ASP A 82 4.06 -3.67 14.57
CA ASP A 82 5.30 -3.53 15.32
C ASP A 82 6.06 -2.25 14.85
N PRO A 83 6.22 -1.25 15.72
CA PRO A 83 6.87 0.00 15.38
C PRO A 83 8.39 0.00 15.58
N GLY A 84 9.00 -1.15 15.87
CA GLY A 84 10.40 -1.24 16.29
C GLY A 84 11.41 -0.70 15.26
N LEU A 85 11.01 -0.62 13.98
CA LEU A 85 11.81 -0.07 12.89
C LEU A 85 11.30 1.31 12.42
N ILE A 86 10.39 1.96 13.16
CA ILE A 86 9.94 3.32 12.86
C ILE A 86 10.79 4.31 13.66
N ARG A 87 11.57 5.14 12.96
CA ARG A 87 12.38 6.19 13.57
C ARG A 87 11.51 7.40 13.94
N VAL A 88 11.78 7.98 15.10
CA VAL A 88 11.27 9.31 15.48
C VAL A 88 12.40 10.31 15.34
N ILE A 89 12.28 11.27 14.42
CA ILE A 89 13.36 12.19 14.04
C ILE A 89 13.09 13.56 14.67
N LYS A 90 13.99 13.97 15.58
CA LYS A 90 13.93 15.28 16.23
C LYS A 90 14.26 16.41 15.25
N GLY A 91 13.47 17.45 15.26
CA GLY A 91 13.70 18.66 14.44
C GLY A 91 13.34 18.53 12.95
N VAL A 92 12.81 17.36 12.54
CA VAL A 92 12.27 17.14 11.21
C VAL A 92 10.75 16.93 11.34
N PRO A 93 9.89 17.67 10.62
CA PRO A 93 8.45 17.52 10.74
C PRO A 93 7.98 16.16 10.16
N THR A 94 6.88 15.65 10.70
CA THR A 94 6.15 14.52 10.08
C THR A 94 5.61 14.96 8.72
N GLY A 95 5.62 14.06 7.74
CA GLY A 95 5.07 14.30 6.41
C GLY A 95 3.57 14.57 6.45
N SER A 96 3.09 15.35 5.47
CA SER A 96 1.66 15.61 5.31
C SER A 96 1.22 15.65 3.86
N ALA A 97 -0.04 15.32 3.63
CA ALA A 97 -0.75 15.51 2.39
C ALA A 97 -2.01 16.36 2.64
N HIS A 98 -2.31 17.23 1.70
CA HIS A 98 -3.57 18.00 1.68
C HIS A 98 -4.30 17.62 0.41
N VAL A 99 -5.51 17.10 0.56
CA VAL A 99 -6.34 16.65 -0.56
C VAL A 99 -7.59 17.52 -0.71
N SER A 100 -7.89 17.88 -1.94
CA SER A 100 -9.15 18.51 -2.33
C SER A 100 -9.82 17.66 -3.39
N TYR A 101 -11.10 17.41 -3.24
CA TYR A 101 -11.92 16.68 -4.20
C TYR A 101 -12.57 17.63 -5.20
N ASN A 102 -12.63 17.22 -6.46
CA ASN A 102 -13.36 17.92 -7.49
C ASN A 102 -14.73 17.27 -7.74
N SER A 103 -15.66 18.04 -8.31
CA SER A 103 -17.03 17.57 -8.57
C SER A 103 -17.10 16.43 -9.60
N ASP A 104 -16.07 16.30 -10.45
CA ASP A 104 -15.90 15.19 -11.39
C ASP A 104 -15.31 13.91 -10.77
N GLY A 105 -15.02 13.95 -9.44
CA GLY A 105 -14.43 12.83 -8.70
C GLY A 105 -12.89 12.79 -8.73
N SER A 106 -12.24 13.71 -9.46
CA SER A 106 -10.78 13.84 -9.43
C SER A 106 -10.30 14.46 -8.10
N ARG A 107 -9.00 14.38 -7.85
CA ARG A 107 -8.38 14.84 -6.60
C ARG A 107 -7.13 15.64 -6.91
N ASP A 108 -6.96 16.72 -6.15
CA ASP A 108 -5.75 17.53 -6.15
C ASP A 108 -5.01 17.34 -4.84
N PHE A 109 -3.73 16.98 -4.90
CA PHE A 109 -2.88 16.76 -3.75
C PHE A 109 -1.78 17.83 -3.64
N VAL A 110 -1.51 18.24 -2.40
CA VAL A 110 -0.28 18.95 -2.03
C VAL A 110 0.47 18.08 -1.05
N PHE A 111 1.62 17.56 -1.47
CA PHE A 111 2.47 16.70 -0.65
C PHE A 111 3.63 17.49 -0.01
N ASN A 112 3.81 17.31 1.30
CA ASN A 112 4.97 17.77 2.05
C ASN A 112 5.76 16.54 2.54
N ILE A 113 6.46 15.87 1.60
CA ILE A 113 7.20 14.62 1.84
C ILE A 113 8.70 14.87 1.83
N ALA A 114 9.23 15.46 0.77
CA ALA A 114 10.66 15.50 0.48
C ALA A 114 11.55 16.13 1.59
N GLN A 115 11.01 17.08 2.35
CA GLN A 115 11.71 17.75 3.46
C GLN A 115 11.18 17.34 4.83
N SER A 116 10.47 16.24 4.91
CA SER A 116 9.87 15.71 6.13
C SER A 116 10.48 14.37 6.54
N ALA A 117 10.10 13.88 7.70
CA ALA A 117 10.51 12.56 8.18
C ALA A 117 10.07 11.43 7.23
N ALA A 118 9.00 11.64 6.44
CA ALA A 118 8.49 10.65 5.48
C ALA A 118 9.49 10.28 4.37
N ALA A 119 10.47 11.16 4.08
CA ALA A 119 11.55 10.87 3.11
C ALA A 119 12.74 10.11 3.71
N HIS A 120 12.67 9.71 4.98
CA HIS A 120 13.78 9.06 5.67
C HIS A 120 13.44 7.63 6.07
N LEU A 121 14.23 6.67 5.60
CA LEU A 121 14.21 5.29 6.08
C LEU A 121 15.31 5.07 7.13
N PRO A 122 15.18 4.07 8.00
CA PRO A 122 16.33 3.52 8.74
C PRO A 122 17.41 3.04 7.77
N ALA A 123 18.63 2.82 8.25
CA ALA A 123 19.69 2.25 7.41
C ALA A 123 19.28 0.87 6.86
N LEU A 124 19.65 0.59 5.61
CA LEU A 124 19.31 -0.69 4.94
C LEU A 124 19.70 -1.92 5.79
N ALA A 125 20.87 -1.87 6.44
CA ALA A 125 21.33 -2.94 7.30
C ALA A 125 20.41 -3.18 8.51
N ASP A 126 19.92 -2.10 9.13
CA ASP A 126 19.03 -2.17 10.29
C ASP A 126 17.64 -2.71 9.87
N ILE A 127 17.11 -2.25 8.73
CA ILE A 127 15.84 -2.76 8.19
C ILE A 127 15.96 -4.25 7.89
N THR A 128 17.02 -4.64 7.17
CA THR A 128 17.26 -6.04 6.81
C THR A 128 17.37 -6.92 8.04
N ALA A 129 18.20 -6.54 9.01
CA ALA A 129 18.37 -7.29 10.24
C ALA A 129 17.07 -7.40 11.04
N GLY A 130 16.33 -6.29 11.16
CA GLY A 130 15.05 -6.26 11.88
C GLY A 130 13.98 -7.11 11.22
N PHE A 131 13.85 -7.05 9.90
CA PHE A 131 12.88 -7.87 9.16
C PHE A 131 13.20 -9.37 9.23
N LEU A 132 14.47 -9.74 9.09
CA LEU A 132 14.90 -11.14 9.25
C LEU A 132 14.69 -11.64 10.69
N ALA A 133 15.00 -10.82 11.70
CA ALA A 133 14.75 -11.16 13.09
C ALA A 133 13.25 -11.30 13.41
N ALA A 134 12.40 -10.49 12.77
CA ALA A 134 10.95 -10.61 12.87
C ALA A 134 10.40 -11.85 12.13
N GLY A 135 11.20 -12.44 11.24
CA GLY A 135 10.80 -13.59 10.42
C GLY A 135 9.75 -13.25 9.36
N ILE A 136 9.88 -12.08 8.69
CA ILE A 136 8.90 -11.70 7.67
C ILE A 136 8.81 -12.77 6.58
N THR A 137 7.59 -13.07 6.15
CA THR A 137 7.30 -14.01 5.07
C THR A 137 7.05 -13.32 3.73
N VAL A 138 6.59 -12.07 3.79
CA VAL A 138 6.36 -11.21 2.63
C VAL A 138 6.87 -9.80 2.93
N LEU A 139 7.60 -9.22 1.99
CA LEU A 139 7.87 -7.77 1.92
C LEU A 139 6.93 -7.15 0.87
N HIS A 140 6.15 -6.16 1.27
CA HIS A 140 5.36 -5.37 0.33
C HIS A 140 6.00 -4.01 0.08
N ILE A 141 6.03 -3.63 -1.20
CA ILE A 141 6.47 -2.32 -1.67
C ILE A 141 5.27 -1.61 -2.32
N SER A 142 5.01 -0.38 -1.92
CA SER A 142 4.18 0.55 -2.69
C SER A 142 5.08 1.40 -3.59
N GLY A 143 4.73 1.51 -4.88
CA GLY A 143 5.50 2.32 -5.82
C GLY A 143 5.51 3.81 -5.49
N SER A 144 4.59 4.30 -4.65
CA SER A 144 4.59 5.68 -4.16
C SER A 144 5.92 6.08 -3.49
N MET A 145 6.54 5.17 -2.74
CA MET A 145 7.82 5.43 -2.08
C MET A 145 9.01 5.57 -3.06
N LEU A 146 8.88 5.06 -4.28
CA LEU A 146 9.97 5.04 -5.25
C LEU A 146 10.22 6.40 -5.92
N GLY A 147 9.40 7.42 -5.64
CA GLY A 147 9.60 8.78 -6.12
C GLY A 147 10.87 9.43 -5.60
N ASP A 148 11.24 9.19 -4.35
CA ASP A 148 12.51 9.64 -3.78
C ASP A 148 13.67 8.71 -4.18
N PRO A 149 14.78 9.22 -4.78
CA PRO A 149 15.88 8.39 -5.24
C PRO A 149 16.58 7.58 -4.14
N ALA A 150 16.67 8.10 -2.91
CA ALA A 150 17.32 7.39 -1.80
C ALA A 150 16.43 6.29 -1.24
N MET A 151 15.13 6.55 -1.09
CA MET A 151 14.14 5.55 -0.71
C MET A 151 14.05 4.46 -1.77
N ARG A 152 14.06 4.83 -3.04
CA ARG A 152 14.06 3.93 -4.19
C ARG A 152 15.26 2.99 -4.18
N ALA A 153 16.47 3.51 -4.00
CA ALA A 153 17.69 2.70 -3.90
C ALA A 153 17.63 1.72 -2.72
N THR A 154 17.18 2.18 -1.56
CA THR A 154 17.00 1.34 -0.37
C THR A 154 15.94 0.26 -0.60
N GLY A 155 14.78 0.61 -1.17
CA GLY A 155 13.70 -0.32 -1.45
C GLY A 155 14.12 -1.44 -2.41
N LEU A 156 14.82 -1.08 -3.49
CA LEU A 156 15.32 -2.07 -4.45
C LEU A 156 16.35 -3.02 -3.83
N ALA A 157 17.35 -2.47 -3.13
CA ALA A 157 18.38 -3.29 -2.47
C ALA A 157 17.79 -4.22 -1.39
N LEU A 158 16.76 -3.75 -0.68
CA LEU A 158 16.03 -4.56 0.29
C LEU A 158 15.28 -5.70 -0.38
N CYS A 159 14.57 -5.44 -1.49
CA CYS A 159 13.90 -6.48 -2.28
C CYS A 159 14.88 -7.55 -2.75
N GLU A 160 16.00 -7.16 -3.33
CA GLU A 160 17.04 -8.07 -3.80
C GLU A 160 17.61 -8.94 -2.66
N THR A 161 17.89 -8.30 -1.52
CA THR A 161 18.44 -8.98 -0.34
C THR A 161 17.46 -9.98 0.26
N LEU A 162 16.21 -9.59 0.46
CA LEU A 162 15.21 -10.43 1.10
C LEU A 162 14.68 -11.53 0.17
N ALA A 163 14.55 -11.25 -1.13
CA ALA A 163 14.20 -12.28 -2.12
C ALA A 163 15.26 -13.40 -2.16
N ALA A 164 16.55 -13.06 -2.05
CA ALA A 164 17.64 -14.03 -1.96
C ALA A 164 17.59 -14.88 -0.67
N GLN A 165 16.88 -14.43 0.36
CA GLN A 165 16.61 -15.17 1.60
C GLN A 165 15.27 -15.94 1.59
N GLY A 166 14.57 -15.96 0.43
CA GLY A 166 13.31 -16.67 0.27
C GLY A 166 12.08 -15.92 0.77
N VAL A 167 12.21 -14.64 1.09
CA VAL A 167 11.05 -13.77 1.41
C VAL A 167 10.31 -13.45 0.12
N ALA A 168 9.00 -13.65 0.09
CA ALA A 168 8.18 -13.27 -1.06
C ALA A 168 8.12 -11.74 -1.20
N ILE A 169 8.22 -11.24 -2.43
CA ILE A 169 8.09 -9.82 -2.72
C ILE A 169 6.70 -9.56 -3.27
N SER A 170 6.02 -8.56 -2.74
CA SER A 170 4.75 -8.04 -3.22
C SER A 170 4.92 -6.60 -3.67
N ILE A 171 4.33 -6.24 -4.79
CA ILE A 171 4.36 -4.87 -5.33
C ILE A 171 2.97 -4.40 -5.71
N ASP A 172 2.56 -3.25 -5.19
CA ASP A 172 1.56 -2.37 -5.79
C ASP A 172 2.31 -1.25 -6.52
N PRO A 173 2.25 -1.18 -7.85
CA PRO A 173 2.90 -0.11 -8.58
C PRO A 173 2.48 1.28 -8.11
N ASN A 174 1.21 1.46 -7.77
CA ASN A 174 0.63 2.67 -7.15
C ASN A 174 1.29 3.96 -7.68
N ILE A 175 1.33 4.08 -9.01
CA ILE A 175 2.07 5.13 -9.70
C ILE A 175 1.37 6.47 -9.47
N ARG A 176 2.15 7.43 -8.99
CA ARG A 176 1.72 8.81 -8.82
C ARG A 176 2.56 9.69 -9.72
N HIS A 177 1.95 10.25 -10.77
CA HIS A 177 2.67 11.09 -11.73
C HIS A 177 3.40 12.26 -11.06
N GLU A 178 2.82 12.80 -9.98
CA GLU A 178 3.38 13.89 -9.18
C GLU A 178 4.67 13.51 -8.45
N LEU A 179 4.91 12.20 -8.25
CA LEU A 179 6.09 11.69 -7.55
C LEU A 179 7.17 11.17 -8.50
N ILE A 180 6.92 11.12 -9.81
CA ILE A 180 7.91 10.71 -10.80
C ILE A 180 8.86 11.88 -11.06
N THR A 181 10.06 11.82 -10.51
CA THR A 181 11.06 12.90 -10.60
C THR A 181 12.13 12.67 -11.67
N ASP A 182 12.31 11.40 -12.10
CA ASP A 182 13.35 10.99 -13.06
C ASP A 182 13.04 9.64 -13.73
N THR A 183 13.83 9.29 -14.75
CA THR A 183 13.66 8.03 -15.49
C THR A 183 13.96 6.77 -14.68
N GLY A 184 14.73 6.87 -13.61
CA GLY A 184 15.08 5.72 -12.74
C GLY A 184 13.90 5.16 -11.97
N TYR A 185 12.79 5.90 -11.86
CA TYR A 185 11.57 5.43 -11.22
C TYR A 185 11.00 4.19 -11.92
N LEU A 186 10.71 4.28 -13.22
CA LEU A 186 10.15 3.18 -14.01
C LEU A 186 11.12 2.00 -14.10
N ASP A 187 12.41 2.27 -14.30
CA ASP A 187 13.44 1.21 -14.34
C ASP A 187 13.47 0.40 -13.05
N THR A 188 13.40 1.08 -11.90
CA THR A 188 13.37 0.42 -10.59
C THR A 188 12.08 -0.37 -10.41
N LEU A 189 10.94 0.21 -10.78
CA LEU A 189 9.64 -0.45 -10.69
C LEU A 189 9.63 -1.76 -11.51
N HIS A 190 10.13 -1.74 -12.75
CA HIS A 190 10.28 -2.93 -13.58
C HIS A 190 11.21 -3.98 -12.95
N ARG A 191 12.32 -3.57 -12.33
CA ARG A 191 13.22 -4.48 -11.61
C ARG A 191 12.54 -5.16 -10.43
N ILE A 192 11.75 -4.41 -9.64
CA ILE A 192 11.00 -4.98 -8.52
C ILE A 192 9.91 -5.92 -9.03
N ILE A 193 9.15 -5.54 -10.06
CA ILE A 193 8.13 -6.38 -10.70
C ILE A 193 8.73 -7.71 -11.19
N ALA A 194 9.94 -7.66 -11.77
CA ALA A 194 10.59 -8.87 -12.29
C ALA A 194 10.94 -9.91 -11.21
N MET A 195 11.11 -9.50 -9.96
CA MET A 195 11.38 -10.41 -8.83
C MET A 195 10.16 -10.64 -7.92
N ALA A 196 9.04 -9.95 -8.18
CA ALA A 196 7.87 -10.00 -7.31
C ALA A 196 7.10 -11.31 -7.45
N THR A 197 6.71 -11.87 -6.31
CA THR A 197 5.79 -13.02 -6.19
C THR A 197 4.34 -12.60 -6.43
N PHE A 198 3.95 -11.41 -5.96
CA PHE A 198 2.63 -10.83 -6.09
C PHE A 198 2.72 -9.47 -6.77
N VAL A 199 2.04 -9.29 -7.90
CA VAL A 199 2.01 -8.04 -8.68
C VAL A 199 0.56 -7.56 -8.76
N LEU A 200 0.27 -6.38 -8.19
CA LEU A 200 -1.10 -5.89 -7.95
C LEU A 200 -1.33 -4.48 -8.53
N PRO A 201 -1.19 -4.25 -9.85
CA PRO A 201 -1.47 -2.94 -10.45
C PRO A 201 -2.96 -2.58 -10.43
N SER A 202 -3.24 -1.28 -10.56
CA SER A 202 -4.52 -0.75 -11.03
C SER A 202 -4.59 -0.74 -12.56
N ASP A 203 -5.78 -0.44 -13.15
CA ASP A 203 -5.91 -0.22 -14.60
C ASP A 203 -4.93 0.86 -15.08
N ALA A 204 -4.86 2.00 -14.39
CA ALA A 204 -3.96 3.09 -14.77
C ALA A 204 -2.47 2.71 -14.69
N ASP A 205 -2.08 1.90 -13.69
CA ASP A 205 -0.72 1.39 -13.59
C ASP A 205 -0.42 0.42 -14.74
N ALA A 206 -1.37 -0.45 -15.07
CA ALA A 206 -1.20 -1.44 -16.13
C ALA A 206 -1.06 -0.79 -17.51
N ASP A 207 -1.86 0.23 -17.80
CA ASP A 207 -1.78 0.99 -19.04
C ASP A 207 -0.40 1.64 -19.24
N LEU A 208 0.22 2.11 -18.15
CA LEU A 208 1.55 2.71 -18.20
C LEU A 208 2.67 1.68 -18.29
N LEU A 209 2.56 0.56 -17.56
CA LEU A 209 3.61 -0.46 -17.46
C LEU A 209 3.60 -1.44 -18.66
N PHE A 210 2.43 -1.67 -19.23
CA PHE A 210 2.21 -2.66 -20.29
C PHE A 210 1.41 -2.07 -21.46
N PRO A 211 1.88 -0.96 -22.07
CA PRO A 211 1.11 -0.22 -23.06
C PRO A 211 0.71 -1.11 -24.24
N GLY A 212 -0.57 -1.15 -24.54
CA GLY A 212 -1.16 -1.92 -25.64
C GLY A 212 -1.38 -3.40 -25.38
N ASP A 213 -0.93 -3.94 -24.26
CA ASP A 213 -1.20 -5.33 -23.86
C ASP A 213 -2.51 -5.43 -23.07
N ASP A 214 -3.32 -6.44 -23.34
CA ASP A 214 -4.44 -6.80 -22.48
C ASP A 214 -3.98 -7.59 -21.23
N PHE A 215 -4.90 -7.74 -20.25
CA PHE A 215 -4.61 -8.48 -19.01
C PHE A 215 -4.09 -9.90 -19.26
N ALA A 216 -4.65 -10.60 -20.26
CA ALA A 216 -4.26 -11.98 -20.55
C ALA A 216 -2.81 -12.06 -21.02
N THR A 217 -2.39 -11.09 -21.85
CA THR A 217 -1.05 -11.03 -22.43
C THR A 217 0.02 -10.68 -21.39
N TRP A 218 -0.12 -9.55 -20.70
CA TRP A 218 0.91 -9.12 -19.77
C TRP A 218 0.96 -9.99 -18.49
N SER A 219 -0.19 -10.48 -18.00
CA SER A 219 -0.20 -11.38 -16.85
C SER A 219 0.46 -12.74 -17.16
N ALA A 220 0.23 -13.29 -18.37
CA ALA A 220 0.92 -14.51 -18.80
C ALA A 220 2.43 -14.35 -18.83
N ARG A 221 2.92 -13.19 -19.32
CA ARG A 221 4.36 -12.87 -19.34
C ARG A 221 4.94 -12.78 -17.93
N LEU A 222 4.28 -12.13 -16.97
CA LEU A 222 4.74 -12.06 -15.59
C LEU A 222 4.78 -13.42 -14.90
N LEU A 223 3.79 -14.28 -15.14
CA LEU A 223 3.74 -15.64 -14.60
C LEU A 223 4.80 -16.58 -15.19
N GLN A 224 5.45 -16.24 -16.30
CA GLN A 224 6.63 -16.96 -16.79
C GLN A 224 7.91 -16.61 -16.01
N GLY A 225 7.89 -15.50 -15.25
CA GLY A 225 8.97 -15.05 -14.39
C GLY A 225 8.81 -15.50 -12.94
N ALA A 226 9.07 -14.57 -12.01
CA ALA A 226 8.98 -14.83 -10.57
C ALA A 226 7.54 -14.77 -10.02
N ALA A 227 6.62 -14.14 -10.74
CA ALA A 227 5.26 -13.95 -10.24
C ALA A 227 4.52 -15.29 -10.11
N GLN A 228 3.89 -15.48 -8.96
CA GLN A 228 2.98 -16.61 -8.72
C GLN A 228 1.52 -16.19 -8.88
N VAL A 229 1.21 -14.93 -8.59
CA VAL A 229 -0.12 -14.35 -8.75
C VAL A 229 -0.01 -12.92 -9.23
N VAL A 230 -0.88 -12.60 -10.19
CA VAL A 230 -1.05 -11.24 -10.72
C VAL A 230 -2.51 -10.83 -10.52
N VAL A 231 -2.73 -9.62 -10.02
CA VAL A 231 -4.09 -9.08 -9.80
C VAL A 231 -4.19 -7.69 -10.41
N LEU A 232 -5.21 -7.46 -11.23
CA LEU A 232 -5.59 -6.14 -11.74
C LEU A 232 -6.74 -5.60 -10.90
N LYS A 233 -6.52 -4.47 -10.24
CA LYS A 233 -7.54 -3.70 -9.51
C LYS A 233 -8.24 -2.77 -10.47
N ARG A 234 -9.59 -2.81 -10.53
CA ARG A 234 -10.39 -2.11 -11.55
C ARG A 234 -11.44 -1.17 -10.94
N GLY A 235 -11.16 -0.66 -9.75
CA GLY A 235 -12.03 0.28 -9.05
C GLY A 235 -13.46 -0.24 -8.92
N ASP A 236 -14.43 0.49 -9.46
CA ASP A 236 -15.86 0.15 -9.47
C ASP A 236 -16.22 -1.03 -10.37
N GLN A 237 -15.31 -1.51 -11.18
CA GLN A 237 -15.45 -2.74 -11.96
C GLN A 237 -14.95 -3.99 -11.22
N GLY A 238 -14.43 -3.85 -10.01
CA GLY A 238 -13.93 -4.95 -9.18
C GLY A 238 -12.48 -5.33 -9.46
N CYS A 239 -12.20 -6.61 -9.68
CA CYS A 239 -10.83 -7.07 -9.89
C CYS A 239 -10.77 -8.31 -10.78
N ILE A 240 -9.57 -8.57 -11.36
CA ILE A 240 -9.23 -9.82 -12.05
C ILE A 240 -7.92 -10.33 -11.46
N GLY A 241 -7.90 -11.59 -11.02
CA GLY A 241 -6.69 -12.26 -10.56
C GLY A 241 -6.36 -13.49 -11.39
N ARG A 242 -5.07 -13.74 -11.58
CA ARG A 242 -4.55 -14.90 -12.31
C ARG A 242 -3.38 -15.52 -11.56
N ASP A 243 -3.41 -16.83 -11.44
CA ASP A 243 -2.27 -17.68 -11.05
C ASP A 243 -1.94 -18.69 -12.17
N HIS A 244 -1.06 -19.63 -11.90
CA HIS A 244 -0.68 -20.66 -12.88
C HIS A 244 -1.82 -21.62 -13.24
N SER A 245 -2.89 -21.67 -12.45
CA SER A 245 -3.98 -22.65 -12.62
C SER A 245 -5.27 -22.07 -13.19
N GLN A 246 -5.53 -20.77 -12.93
CA GLN A 246 -6.82 -20.15 -13.22
C GLN A 246 -6.75 -18.64 -13.36
N THR A 247 -7.78 -18.08 -14.00
CA THR A 247 -8.08 -16.65 -14.05
C THR A 247 -9.48 -16.45 -13.50
N LEU A 248 -9.66 -15.53 -12.55
CA LEU A 248 -10.93 -15.23 -11.89
C LEU A 248 -11.18 -13.73 -11.91
N GLY A 249 -12.38 -13.32 -12.31
CA GLY A 249 -12.87 -11.93 -12.21
C GLY A 249 -13.99 -11.84 -11.19
N LEU A 250 -13.98 -10.79 -10.39
CA LEU A 250 -15.04 -10.47 -9.43
C LEU A 250 -15.53 -9.04 -9.67
N PRO A 251 -16.86 -8.81 -9.68
CA PRO A 251 -17.41 -7.46 -9.72
C PRO A 251 -17.14 -6.71 -8.40
N ALA A 252 -17.19 -5.39 -8.44
CA ALA A 252 -17.13 -4.59 -7.21
C ALA A 252 -18.37 -4.80 -6.33
N HIS A 253 -18.19 -4.61 -5.03
CA HIS A 253 -19.33 -4.54 -4.11
C HIS A 253 -20.07 -3.20 -4.29
N PRO A 254 -21.42 -3.19 -4.39
CA PRO A 254 -22.19 -1.96 -4.48
C PRO A 254 -22.23 -1.28 -3.11
N VAL A 255 -21.42 -0.24 -2.94
CA VAL A 255 -21.33 0.53 -1.69
C VAL A 255 -21.38 2.04 -1.99
N THR A 256 -21.74 2.83 -0.98
CA THR A 256 -21.65 4.29 -1.08
C THR A 256 -20.23 4.73 -0.83
N VAL A 257 -19.61 5.34 -1.82
CA VAL A 257 -18.24 5.87 -1.71
C VAL A 257 -18.28 7.24 -1.00
N ILE A 258 -17.58 7.33 0.13
CA ILE A 258 -17.35 8.56 0.89
C ILE A 258 -15.96 9.11 0.56
N ASP A 259 -14.93 8.26 0.67
CA ASP A 259 -13.54 8.59 0.37
C ASP A 259 -12.84 7.40 -0.30
N PRO A 260 -12.38 7.51 -1.57
CA PRO A 260 -11.72 6.41 -2.25
C PRO A 260 -10.27 6.18 -1.82
N THR A 261 -9.72 7.01 -0.92
CA THR A 261 -8.33 6.90 -0.45
C THR A 261 -8.14 5.62 0.35
N GLY A 262 -7.03 4.91 0.10
CA GLY A 262 -6.68 3.69 0.83
C GLY A 262 -7.34 2.40 0.31
N ALA A 263 -8.35 2.47 -0.58
CA ALA A 263 -9.04 1.27 -1.08
C ALA A 263 -8.10 0.25 -1.73
N GLY A 264 -7.18 0.73 -2.58
CA GLY A 264 -6.17 -0.09 -3.24
C GLY A 264 -5.20 -0.72 -2.24
N ASP A 265 -4.77 0.05 -1.25
CA ASP A 265 -3.84 -0.41 -0.21
C ASP A 265 -4.50 -1.47 0.68
N CYS A 266 -5.78 -1.26 1.09
CA CYS A 266 -6.57 -2.22 1.85
C CYS A 266 -6.81 -3.52 1.06
N PHE A 267 -7.10 -3.39 -0.24
CA PHE A 267 -7.20 -4.54 -1.14
C PHE A 267 -5.90 -5.33 -1.17
N CYS A 268 -4.76 -4.67 -1.46
CA CYS A 268 -3.45 -5.30 -1.55
C CYS A 268 -3.05 -5.97 -0.24
N ALA A 269 -3.22 -5.28 0.90
CA ALA A 269 -2.89 -5.80 2.21
C ALA A 269 -3.67 -7.08 2.56
N THR A 270 -4.98 -7.04 2.34
CA THR A 270 -5.86 -8.19 2.59
C THR A 270 -5.49 -9.36 1.67
N PHE A 271 -5.33 -9.10 0.36
CA PHE A 271 -4.95 -10.12 -0.61
C PHE A 271 -3.63 -10.80 -0.27
N VAL A 272 -2.58 -10.01 -0.06
CA VAL A 272 -1.22 -10.50 0.22
C VAL A 272 -1.17 -11.30 1.52
N THR A 273 -1.82 -10.80 2.57
CA THR A 273 -1.86 -11.49 3.87
C THR A 273 -2.57 -12.84 3.78
N LEU A 274 -3.70 -12.91 3.07
CA LEU A 274 -4.44 -14.16 2.86
C LEU A 274 -3.67 -15.14 1.98
N LYS A 275 -3.00 -14.67 0.93
CA LYS A 275 -2.14 -15.53 0.10
C LYS A 275 -0.96 -16.08 0.89
N ALA A 276 -0.34 -15.27 1.73
CA ALA A 276 0.73 -15.70 2.65
C ALA A 276 0.22 -16.72 3.70
N ALA A 277 -1.05 -16.62 4.10
CA ALA A 277 -1.73 -17.58 4.98
C ALA A 277 -2.17 -18.87 4.27
N GLY A 278 -1.96 -19.00 2.94
CA GLY A 278 -2.28 -20.21 2.18
C GLY A 278 -3.70 -20.27 1.63
N HIS A 279 -4.45 -19.16 1.66
CA HIS A 279 -5.80 -19.11 1.07
C HIS A 279 -5.77 -19.25 -0.45
N SER A 280 -6.87 -19.78 -1.02
CA SER A 280 -7.05 -19.91 -2.46
C SER A 280 -7.07 -18.52 -3.15
N LEU A 281 -6.86 -18.50 -4.47
CA LEU A 281 -6.99 -17.25 -5.24
C LEU A 281 -8.41 -16.66 -5.09
N ALA A 282 -9.44 -17.51 -5.22
CA ALA A 282 -10.83 -17.08 -5.13
C ALA A 282 -11.16 -16.44 -3.77
N ASP A 283 -10.73 -17.08 -2.69
CA ASP A 283 -10.99 -16.60 -1.33
C ASP A 283 -10.25 -15.30 -1.02
N ALA A 284 -8.98 -15.21 -1.42
CA ALA A 284 -8.18 -13.99 -1.25
C ALA A 284 -8.73 -12.81 -2.06
N LEU A 285 -9.14 -13.03 -3.32
CA LEU A 285 -9.75 -11.98 -4.16
C LEU A 285 -11.08 -11.49 -3.60
N ALA A 286 -11.96 -12.39 -3.16
CA ALA A 286 -13.26 -12.02 -2.63
C ALA A 286 -13.13 -11.13 -1.37
N ARG A 287 -12.26 -11.50 -0.43
CA ARG A 287 -12.02 -10.72 0.77
C ARG A 287 -11.27 -9.41 0.51
N ALA A 288 -10.30 -9.43 -0.41
CA ALA A 288 -9.61 -8.20 -0.79
C ALA A 288 -10.55 -7.18 -1.43
N ASN A 289 -11.45 -7.65 -2.30
CA ASN A 289 -12.46 -6.81 -2.92
C ASN A 289 -13.44 -6.22 -1.88
N ALA A 290 -13.86 -7.02 -0.90
CA ALA A 290 -14.68 -6.56 0.22
C ALA A 290 -13.92 -5.54 1.12
N ALA A 291 -12.64 -5.77 1.39
CA ALA A 291 -11.82 -4.84 2.17
C ALA A 291 -11.68 -3.47 1.48
N GLY A 292 -11.42 -3.45 0.17
CA GLY A 292 -11.41 -2.20 -0.61
C GLY A 292 -12.77 -1.49 -0.58
N ALA A 293 -13.87 -2.24 -0.64
CA ALA A 293 -15.22 -1.68 -0.55
C ALA A 293 -15.57 -1.14 0.86
N LEU A 294 -15.06 -1.74 1.92
CA LEU A 294 -15.19 -1.19 3.29
C LEU A 294 -14.40 0.11 3.44
N ALA A 295 -13.17 0.14 2.92
CA ALA A 295 -12.32 1.31 3.02
C ALA A 295 -12.99 2.58 2.47
N VAL A 296 -13.66 2.50 1.33
CA VAL A 296 -14.26 3.67 0.69
C VAL A 296 -15.51 4.22 1.39
N GLN A 297 -16.05 3.52 2.38
CA GLN A 297 -17.25 3.94 3.12
C GLN A 297 -16.97 4.87 4.31
N HIS A 298 -15.69 5.22 4.52
CA HIS A 298 -15.26 6.08 5.61
C HIS A 298 -14.44 7.25 5.08
N LEU A 299 -14.54 8.41 5.74
CA LEU A 299 -13.68 9.56 5.44
C LEU A 299 -12.34 9.38 6.13
N GLY A 300 -11.27 9.38 5.36
CA GLY A 300 -9.90 9.25 5.84
C GLY A 300 -9.24 7.92 5.46
N PRO A 301 -7.93 7.95 5.18
CA PRO A 301 -7.20 6.87 4.52
C PRO A 301 -7.19 5.51 5.25
N MET A 302 -7.16 5.53 6.59
CA MET A 302 -7.14 4.30 7.41
C MET A 302 -8.46 4.04 8.16
N GLU A 303 -9.43 4.96 8.06
CA GLU A 303 -10.64 4.89 8.88
C GLU A 303 -11.56 3.73 8.49
N GLY A 304 -11.46 3.25 7.26
CA GLY A 304 -12.18 2.08 6.77
C GLY A 304 -11.37 0.78 6.80
N ASN A 305 -10.17 0.76 7.41
CA ASN A 305 -9.40 -0.46 7.58
C ASN A 305 -10.15 -1.45 8.48
N ALA A 306 -10.26 -2.69 8.03
CA ALA A 306 -11.17 -3.66 8.64
C ALA A 306 -10.47 -4.97 9.06
N CYS A 307 -10.92 -5.58 10.14
CA CYS A 307 -10.50 -6.93 10.50
C CYS A 307 -11.18 -7.98 9.61
N LEU A 308 -10.66 -9.22 9.64
CA LEU A 308 -11.17 -10.29 8.80
C LEU A 308 -12.66 -10.60 9.05
N ALA A 309 -13.13 -10.46 10.29
CA ALA A 309 -14.53 -10.69 10.64
C ALA A 309 -15.48 -9.65 10.01
N GLU A 310 -15.06 -8.38 9.96
CA GLU A 310 -15.82 -7.30 9.30
C GLU A 310 -15.83 -7.51 7.77
N ILE A 311 -14.69 -7.90 7.19
CA ILE A 311 -14.56 -8.22 5.77
C ILE A 311 -15.50 -9.37 5.38
N ASP A 312 -15.56 -10.43 6.21
CA ASP A 312 -16.42 -11.60 5.97
C ASP A 312 -17.91 -11.28 6.03
N GLN A 313 -18.32 -10.27 6.81
CA GLN A 313 -19.71 -9.81 6.82
C GLN A 313 -20.14 -9.16 5.50
N LEU A 314 -19.26 -8.40 4.84
CA LEU A 314 -19.58 -7.80 3.54
C LEU A 314 -19.45 -8.79 2.38
N LYS A 315 -18.54 -9.76 2.51
CA LYS A 315 -18.35 -10.78 1.47
C LYS A 315 -19.59 -11.62 1.22
N GLY A 316 -20.44 -11.82 2.23
CA GLY A 316 -21.70 -12.59 2.17
C GLY A 316 -21.46 -14.09 2.35
#